data_07de305791e1cb18cf5692228103f4a1
#
_entry.id   07de305791e1cb18cf5692228103f4a1
#
_cell.length_a   1.000
_cell.length_b   1.000
_cell.length_c   1.000
_cell.angle_alpha   90.00
_cell.angle_beta   90.00
_cell.angle_gamma   90.00
#
_symmetry.space_group_name_H-M   'P 1'
#
loop_
_entity.id
_entity.type
_entity.pdbx_description
1 polymer ?
#
loop_
_entity_poly.entity_id
_entity_poly.type
_entity_poly.pdbx_seq_one_letter_code
_entity_poly.pdbx_strand_id
1 'polypeptide(L)'
;MQNLLTKLEVADFEFLAEIIRSRVAFTSDKHLRAAISAFASETQSTDKRLALCALVEREIRYLGSSDAAYFLRKVSHRTGGPGVTFREVVTDVFRKLKLKQPDALCTDEELVEHLVQAFTTLRVRQLPFDQQKVLLESAGMSASDVGTYLKNNSARFALPAIIQLAGMAAAQRIVTNVVIGAVGNYIGTTAARSMVTHLATRFPVWGQSLGPIAWTLTGLWTAYDLQGPAMRKTIPISLYLGLCMLRDGGYDTDAAEPGAAGDAR
;
A
#
# COMPACT_ATOMS: atom_id res chain seq x y z
N MET A 1 -5.05 6.42 12.57
CA MET A 1 -3.68 6.36 12.06
C MET A 1 -2.64 5.95 13.11
N GLN A 2 -2.66 6.48 14.32
CA GLN A 2 -1.65 6.11 15.33
C GLN A 2 -1.55 4.60 15.54
N ASN A 3 -2.68 3.88 15.71
CA ASN A 3 -2.70 2.42 15.87
C ASN A 3 -2.01 1.69 14.69
N LEU A 4 -2.21 2.17 13.47
CA LEU A 4 -1.56 1.64 12.28
C LEU A 4 -0.04 1.85 12.33
N LEU A 5 0.41 3.05 12.67
CA LEU A 5 1.85 3.36 12.73
C LEU A 5 2.56 2.65 13.89
N THR A 6 1.87 2.36 15.01
CA THR A 6 2.51 1.65 16.14
C THR A 6 2.84 0.19 15.83
N LYS A 7 2.25 -0.40 14.80
CA LYS A 7 2.57 -1.75 14.31
C LYS A 7 3.83 -1.79 13.43
N LEU A 8 4.29 -0.63 12.95
CA LEU A 8 5.45 -0.53 12.08
C LEU A 8 6.76 -0.72 12.84
N GLU A 9 7.76 -1.27 12.16
CA GLU A 9 9.11 -1.43 12.68
C GLU A 9 10.04 -0.32 12.19
N VAL A 10 11.26 -0.22 12.73
CA VAL A 10 12.26 0.80 12.37
C VAL A 10 12.44 0.89 10.86
N ALA A 11 12.59 -0.26 10.22
CA ALA A 11 12.85 -0.34 8.79
C ALA A 11 11.65 0.16 7.95
N ASP A 12 10.41 -0.02 8.43
CA ASP A 12 9.22 0.53 7.77
C ASP A 12 9.23 2.06 7.82
N PHE A 13 9.65 2.63 8.95
CA PHE A 13 9.80 4.08 9.10
C PHE A 13 10.92 4.65 8.23
N GLU A 14 12.04 3.95 8.10
CA GLU A 14 13.14 4.32 7.19
C GLU A 14 12.64 4.40 5.74
N PHE A 15 11.89 3.40 5.31
CA PHE A 15 11.31 3.37 3.97
C PHE A 15 10.27 4.49 3.76
N LEU A 16 9.36 4.71 4.72
CA LEU A 16 8.41 5.81 4.66
C LEU A 16 9.14 7.17 4.59
N ALA A 17 10.21 7.34 5.35
CA ALA A 17 11.02 8.56 5.32
C ALA A 17 11.68 8.77 3.94
N GLU A 18 12.08 7.71 3.25
CA GLU A 18 12.62 7.81 1.90
C GLU A 18 11.57 8.31 0.90
N ILE A 19 10.31 7.84 0.99
CA ILE A 19 9.22 8.32 0.14
C ILE A 19 8.83 9.76 0.49
N ILE A 20 8.75 10.08 1.79
CA ILE A 20 8.38 11.41 2.30
C ILE A 20 9.42 12.44 1.88
N ARG A 21 10.67 12.05 1.80
CA ARG A 21 11.81 12.92 1.50
C ARG A 21 11.56 13.80 0.28
N SER A 22 11.77 15.09 0.46
CA SER A 22 11.75 16.07 -0.63
C SER A 22 13.07 16.02 -1.41
N ARG A 23 13.03 16.41 -2.71
CA ARG A 23 14.25 16.65 -3.49
C ARG A 23 15.11 17.79 -2.91
N VAL A 24 14.49 18.66 -2.13
CA VAL A 24 15.15 19.75 -1.40
C VAL A 24 15.15 19.33 0.07
N ALA A 25 16.33 19.28 0.71
CA ALA A 25 16.48 18.92 2.11
C ALA A 25 15.85 20.02 2.99
N PHE A 26 14.65 19.77 3.49
CA PHE A 26 14.00 20.63 4.48
C PHE A 26 14.42 20.25 5.90
N THR A 27 14.25 21.15 6.83
CA THR A 27 14.52 20.92 8.27
C THR A 27 13.73 19.73 8.81
N SER A 28 12.51 19.48 8.29
CA SER A 28 11.67 18.33 8.64
C SER A 28 12.35 16.98 8.34
N ASP A 29 13.11 16.86 7.24
CA ASP A 29 13.83 15.62 6.88
C ASP A 29 14.89 15.26 7.93
N LYS A 30 15.56 16.26 8.52
CA LYS A 30 16.55 16.05 9.59
C LYS A 30 15.89 15.60 10.88
N HIS A 31 14.76 16.21 11.24
CA HIS A 31 14.01 15.82 12.43
C HIS A 31 13.45 14.40 12.32
N LEU A 32 12.91 14.03 11.16
CA LEU A 32 12.40 12.68 10.92
C LEU A 32 13.50 11.63 11.05
N ARG A 33 14.66 11.85 10.45
CA ARG A 33 15.80 10.92 10.56
C ARG A 33 16.32 10.82 11.99
N ALA A 34 16.43 11.95 12.70
CA ALA A 34 16.86 11.94 14.09
C ALA A 34 15.87 11.16 14.97
N ALA A 35 14.57 11.30 14.74
CA ALA A 35 13.53 10.53 15.45
C ALA A 35 13.61 9.03 15.14
N ILE A 36 13.84 8.64 13.89
CA ILE A 36 14.03 7.24 13.50
C ILE A 36 15.28 6.67 14.18
N SER A 37 16.41 7.37 14.12
CA SER A 37 17.67 6.95 14.79
C SER A 37 17.48 6.81 16.31
N ALA A 38 16.78 7.74 16.94
CA ALA A 38 16.49 7.69 18.37
C ALA A 38 15.59 6.51 18.74
N PHE A 39 14.62 6.18 17.89
CA PHE A 39 13.79 4.99 18.06
C PHE A 39 14.57 3.71 17.79
N ALA A 40 15.43 3.67 16.78
CA ALA A 40 16.27 2.52 16.47
C ALA A 40 17.24 2.15 17.61
N SER A 41 17.73 3.16 18.37
CA SER A 41 18.61 2.93 19.51
C SER A 41 17.87 2.39 20.76
N GLU A 42 16.57 2.64 20.87
CA GLU A 42 15.72 2.20 21.99
C GLU A 42 14.33 1.78 21.48
N THR A 43 14.27 0.67 20.77
CA THR A 43 13.01 0.17 20.14
C THR A 43 11.91 -0.18 21.12
N GLN A 44 12.24 -0.42 22.39
CA GLN A 44 11.26 -0.69 23.46
C GLN A 44 10.68 0.59 24.09
N SER A 45 11.21 1.77 23.76
CA SER A 45 10.69 3.02 24.30
C SER A 45 9.36 3.39 23.63
N THR A 46 8.27 3.26 24.38
CA THR A 46 6.91 3.64 23.92
C THR A 46 6.84 5.12 23.59
N ASP A 47 7.49 5.99 24.37
CA ASP A 47 7.47 7.43 24.15
C ASP A 47 8.16 7.83 22.83
N LYS A 48 9.32 7.21 22.53
CA LYS A 48 10.02 7.44 21.26
C LYS A 48 9.22 6.92 20.07
N ARG A 49 8.56 5.78 20.23
CA ARG A 49 7.65 5.23 19.19
C ARG A 49 6.49 6.19 18.93
N LEU A 50 5.80 6.64 19.96
CA LEU A 50 4.66 7.55 19.81
C LEU A 50 5.08 8.90 19.21
N ALA A 51 6.23 9.45 19.63
CA ALA A 51 6.78 10.67 19.05
C ALA A 51 7.09 10.52 17.56
N LEU A 52 7.68 9.40 17.15
CA LEU A 52 7.96 9.08 15.76
C LEU A 52 6.66 8.92 14.97
N CYS A 53 5.67 8.17 15.49
CA CYS A 53 4.36 8.01 14.86
C CYS A 53 3.67 9.36 14.63
N ALA A 54 3.68 10.24 15.64
CA ALA A 54 3.09 11.58 15.53
C ALA A 54 3.79 12.45 14.46
N LEU A 55 5.11 12.33 14.36
CA LEU A 55 5.89 13.05 13.36
C LEU A 55 5.57 12.54 11.94
N VAL A 56 5.57 11.22 11.73
CA VAL A 56 5.24 10.60 10.42
C VAL A 56 3.81 10.92 10.02
N GLU A 57 2.85 10.81 10.95
CA GLU A 57 1.45 11.19 10.70
C GLU A 57 1.33 12.63 10.23
N ARG A 58 2.01 13.54 10.90
CA ARG A 58 2.01 14.96 10.51
C ARG A 58 2.53 15.18 9.10
N GLU A 59 3.63 14.52 8.73
CA GLU A 59 4.22 14.65 7.40
C GLU A 59 3.29 14.07 6.31
N ILE A 60 2.66 12.92 6.56
CA ILE A 60 1.70 12.32 5.62
C ILE A 60 0.47 13.23 5.44
N ARG A 61 -0.06 13.78 6.52
CA ARG A 61 -1.19 14.72 6.47
C ARG A 61 -0.84 16.01 5.74
N TYR A 62 0.38 16.50 5.91
CA TYR A 62 0.89 17.65 5.15
C TYR A 62 0.96 17.36 3.65
N LEU A 63 1.51 16.20 3.28
CA LEU A 63 1.60 15.77 1.87
C LEU A 63 0.23 15.62 1.19
N GLY A 64 -0.79 15.19 1.93
CA GLY A 64 -2.16 15.09 1.43
C GLY A 64 -2.88 16.43 1.27
N SER A 65 -2.33 17.51 1.82
CA SER A 65 -2.90 18.85 1.72
C SER A 65 -2.35 19.56 0.48
N SER A 66 -3.22 20.19 -0.34
CA SER A 66 -2.72 21.20 -1.27
C SER A 66 -2.24 22.41 -0.48
N ASP A 67 -1.18 23.07 -0.93
CA ASP A 67 -0.60 24.23 -0.22
C ASP A 67 -1.66 25.30 0.10
N ALA A 68 -2.57 25.58 -0.84
CA ALA A 68 -3.67 26.53 -0.64
C ALA A 68 -4.67 26.05 0.42
N ALA A 69 -5.07 24.77 0.38
CA ALA A 69 -6.01 24.21 1.36
C ALA A 69 -5.36 24.09 2.75
N TYR A 70 -4.07 23.80 2.83
CA TYR A 70 -3.30 23.82 4.07
C TYR A 70 -3.29 25.21 4.69
N PHE A 71 -3.00 26.25 3.88
CA PHE A 71 -2.98 27.63 4.33
C PHE A 71 -4.35 28.11 4.83
N LEU A 72 -5.42 27.83 4.06
CA LEU A 72 -6.79 28.19 4.43
C LEU A 72 -7.24 27.53 5.75
N ARG A 73 -6.89 26.25 5.95
CA ARG A 73 -7.20 25.53 7.21
C ARG A 73 -6.41 26.04 8.39
N LYS A 74 -5.16 26.42 8.20
CA LYS A 74 -4.32 27.04 9.23
C LYS A 74 -4.92 28.36 9.72
N VAL A 75 -5.48 29.14 8.81
CA VAL A 75 -6.14 30.42 9.13
C VAL A 75 -7.52 30.22 9.79
N SER A 76 -8.26 29.17 9.41
CA SER A 76 -9.63 28.93 9.90
C SER A 76 -9.73 28.23 11.26
N HIS A 77 -8.63 28.00 11.97
CA HIS A 77 -8.58 27.39 13.32
C HIS A 77 -9.43 26.12 13.51
N ARG A 78 -9.58 25.29 12.49
CA ARG A 78 -10.30 24.01 12.64
C ARG A 78 -9.56 23.11 13.63
N THR A 79 -10.30 22.62 14.62
CA THR A 79 -9.86 21.60 15.58
C THR A 79 -9.37 20.36 14.82
N GLY A 80 -8.08 20.05 14.92
CA GLY A 80 -7.48 18.89 14.25
C GLY A 80 -6.14 19.18 13.55
N GLY A 81 -5.66 20.42 13.63
CA GLY A 81 -4.42 20.88 13.00
C GLY A 81 -4.59 21.23 11.51
N PRO A 82 -3.56 21.82 10.89
CA PRO A 82 -3.66 22.45 9.57
C PRO A 82 -3.71 21.45 8.39
N GLY A 83 -3.47 20.16 8.61
CA GLY A 83 -3.49 19.13 7.55
C GLY A 83 -4.84 18.44 7.38
N VAL A 84 -5.01 17.72 6.27
CA VAL A 84 -6.11 16.76 6.06
C VAL A 84 -5.99 15.61 7.05
N THR A 85 -7.08 14.91 7.34
CA THR A 85 -7.01 13.65 8.10
C THR A 85 -6.38 12.55 7.24
N PHE A 86 -5.83 11.52 7.89
CA PHE A 86 -5.29 10.38 7.14
C PHE A 86 -6.36 9.69 6.27
N ARG A 87 -7.57 9.57 6.80
CA ARG A 87 -8.70 9.03 6.05
C ARG A 87 -9.01 9.83 4.78
N GLU A 88 -8.95 11.16 4.85
CA GLU A 88 -9.11 12.02 3.68
C GLU A 88 -7.99 11.78 2.66
N VAL A 89 -6.73 11.63 3.11
CA VAL A 89 -5.60 11.31 2.23
C VAL A 89 -5.85 10.00 1.47
N VAL A 90 -6.22 8.94 2.19
CA VAL A 90 -6.47 7.63 1.57
C VAL A 90 -7.72 7.67 0.68
N THR A 91 -8.76 8.39 1.08
CA THR A 91 -9.97 8.63 0.26
C THR A 91 -9.63 9.31 -1.07
N ASP A 92 -8.75 10.30 -1.04
CA ASP A 92 -8.27 10.97 -2.27
C ASP A 92 -7.46 10.03 -3.15
N VAL A 93 -6.69 9.09 -2.56
CA VAL A 93 -6.01 8.03 -3.31
C VAL A 93 -7.02 7.10 -3.99
N PHE A 94 -8.06 6.63 -3.29
CA PHE A 94 -9.14 5.84 -3.90
C PHE A 94 -9.78 6.57 -5.09
N ARG A 95 -10.11 7.85 -4.91
CA ARG A 95 -10.71 8.68 -5.95
C ARG A 95 -9.78 8.84 -7.15
N LYS A 96 -8.49 9.12 -6.90
CA LYS A 96 -7.48 9.29 -7.96
C LYS A 96 -7.26 8.02 -8.76
N LEU A 97 -7.26 6.86 -8.09
CA LEU A 97 -7.09 5.56 -8.71
C LEU A 97 -8.40 5.00 -9.28
N LYS A 98 -9.54 5.74 -9.15
CA LYS A 98 -10.88 5.32 -9.57
C LYS A 98 -11.31 3.99 -8.96
N LEU A 99 -10.95 3.77 -7.70
CA LEU A 99 -11.31 2.60 -6.93
C LEU A 99 -12.59 2.84 -6.13
N LYS A 100 -13.38 1.78 -5.93
CA LYS A 100 -14.54 1.82 -5.04
C LYS A 100 -14.06 1.92 -3.59
N GLN A 101 -14.57 2.89 -2.86
CA GLN A 101 -14.27 3.03 -1.43
C GLN A 101 -15.07 2.00 -0.62
N PRO A 102 -14.50 1.50 0.49
CA PRO A 102 -15.24 0.70 1.45
C PRO A 102 -16.24 1.57 2.22
N ASP A 103 -17.05 0.92 3.05
CA ASP A 103 -18.03 1.60 3.89
C ASP A 103 -17.35 2.56 4.89
N ALA A 104 -18.08 3.61 5.28
CA ALA A 104 -17.55 4.70 6.11
C ALA A 104 -17.13 4.26 7.53
N LEU A 105 -17.60 3.10 7.99
CA LEU A 105 -17.37 2.58 9.34
C LEU A 105 -16.06 1.80 9.52
N CYS A 106 -15.32 1.52 8.44
CA CYS A 106 -14.04 0.80 8.51
C CYS A 106 -12.98 1.60 9.29
N THR A 107 -12.05 0.90 9.95
CA THR A 107 -10.87 1.48 10.59
C THR A 107 -9.88 2.03 9.55
N ASP A 108 -8.87 2.78 9.99
CA ASP A 108 -7.80 3.24 9.09
C ASP A 108 -6.95 2.07 8.55
N GLU A 109 -6.84 1.00 9.34
CA GLU A 109 -6.14 -0.24 8.97
C GLU A 109 -6.90 -0.96 7.86
N GLU A 110 -8.17 -1.24 8.07
CA GLU A 110 -9.05 -1.84 7.06
C GLU A 110 -9.13 -0.99 5.78
N LEU A 111 -9.11 0.33 5.93
CA LEU A 111 -9.14 1.25 4.78
C LEU A 111 -7.93 1.07 3.86
N VAL A 112 -6.71 0.98 4.41
CA VAL A 112 -5.50 0.77 3.59
C VAL A 112 -5.39 -0.66 3.07
N GLU A 113 -5.88 -1.66 3.80
CA GLU A 113 -6.00 -3.04 3.32
C GLU A 113 -6.94 -3.13 2.12
N HIS A 114 -8.14 -2.54 2.22
CA HIS A 114 -9.07 -2.45 1.09
C HIS A 114 -8.47 -1.72 -0.12
N LEU A 115 -7.68 -0.66 0.13
CA LEU A 115 -6.98 0.05 -0.93
C LEU A 115 -6.06 -0.89 -1.71
N VAL A 116 -5.22 -1.64 -1.00
CA VAL A 116 -4.27 -2.57 -1.63
C VAL A 116 -4.98 -3.68 -2.38
N GLN A 117 -6.04 -4.25 -1.80
CA GLN A 117 -6.84 -5.31 -2.44
C GLN A 117 -7.54 -4.81 -3.71
N ALA A 118 -8.22 -3.66 -3.62
CA ALA A 118 -8.91 -3.06 -4.77
C ALA A 118 -7.92 -2.64 -5.86
N PHE A 119 -6.78 -2.08 -5.47
CA PHE A 119 -5.71 -1.71 -6.38
C PHE A 119 -5.13 -2.92 -7.11
N THR A 120 -4.80 -3.98 -6.37
CA THR A 120 -4.29 -5.24 -6.94
C THR A 120 -5.29 -5.82 -7.93
N THR A 121 -6.55 -5.92 -7.53
CA THR A 121 -7.64 -6.42 -8.39
C THR A 121 -7.74 -5.62 -9.69
N LEU A 122 -7.74 -4.30 -9.60
CA LEU A 122 -7.79 -3.44 -10.79
C LEU A 122 -6.59 -3.67 -11.69
N ARG A 123 -5.39 -3.73 -11.13
CA ARG A 123 -4.15 -3.84 -11.90
C ARG A 123 -4.01 -5.19 -12.57
N VAL A 124 -4.31 -6.28 -11.88
CA VAL A 124 -4.25 -7.61 -12.49
C VAL A 124 -5.26 -7.76 -13.63
N ARG A 125 -6.47 -7.20 -13.48
CA ARG A 125 -7.46 -7.19 -14.57
C ARG A 125 -7.00 -6.42 -15.81
N GLN A 126 -6.15 -5.44 -15.66
CA GLN A 126 -5.60 -4.64 -16.77
C GLN A 126 -4.44 -5.33 -17.50
N LEU A 127 -3.87 -6.39 -16.92
CA LEU A 127 -2.79 -7.13 -17.56
C LEU A 127 -3.32 -7.97 -18.73
N PRO A 128 -2.55 -8.08 -19.83
CA PRO A 128 -2.80 -9.10 -20.86
C PRO A 128 -2.84 -10.50 -20.27
N PHE A 129 -3.60 -11.39 -20.91
CA PHE A 129 -3.80 -12.76 -20.44
C PHE A 129 -2.49 -13.50 -20.13
N ASP A 130 -1.51 -13.43 -21.03
CA ASP A 130 -0.20 -14.08 -20.84
C ASP A 130 0.54 -13.57 -19.61
N GLN A 131 0.40 -12.28 -19.29
CA GLN A 131 1.04 -11.70 -18.13
C GLN A 131 0.29 -12.03 -16.83
N GLN A 132 -1.04 -12.13 -16.86
CA GLN A 132 -1.80 -12.67 -15.74
C GLN A 132 -1.35 -14.10 -15.43
N LYS A 133 -1.18 -14.92 -16.47
CA LYS A 133 -0.69 -16.29 -16.34
C LYS A 133 0.69 -16.33 -15.67
N VAL A 134 1.64 -15.56 -16.18
CA VAL A 134 3.00 -15.48 -15.63
C VAL A 134 2.99 -15.01 -14.18
N LEU A 135 2.15 -14.01 -13.84
CA LEU A 135 2.01 -13.51 -12.47
C LEU A 135 1.49 -14.60 -11.51
N LEU A 136 0.46 -15.36 -11.91
CA LEU A 136 -0.13 -16.41 -11.11
C LEU A 136 0.82 -17.60 -10.91
N GLU A 137 1.50 -18.04 -11.97
CA GLU A 137 2.52 -19.09 -11.92
C GLU A 137 3.69 -18.70 -11.00
N SER A 138 4.16 -17.45 -11.09
CA SER A 138 5.22 -16.94 -10.22
C SER A 138 4.82 -16.84 -8.74
N ALA A 139 3.53 -16.68 -8.49
CA ALA A 139 3.01 -16.71 -7.14
C ALA A 139 2.91 -18.12 -6.55
N GLY A 140 3.24 -19.16 -7.34
CA GLY A 140 3.28 -20.55 -6.91
C GLY A 140 2.03 -21.35 -7.27
N MET A 141 1.16 -20.84 -8.15
CA MET A 141 0.04 -21.61 -8.68
C MET A 141 0.54 -22.62 -9.72
N SER A 142 -0.04 -23.83 -9.72
CA SER A 142 0.26 -24.80 -10.78
C SER A 142 -0.30 -24.32 -12.13
N ALA A 143 0.31 -24.76 -13.24
CA ALA A 143 -0.16 -24.39 -14.57
C ALA A 143 -1.61 -24.83 -14.83
N SER A 144 -2.04 -25.96 -14.23
CA SER A 144 -3.43 -26.45 -14.30
C SER A 144 -4.39 -25.53 -13.55
N ASP A 145 -4.03 -25.08 -12.34
CA ASP A 145 -4.86 -24.19 -11.54
C ASP A 145 -4.97 -22.81 -12.18
N VAL A 146 -3.86 -22.29 -12.72
CA VAL A 146 -3.85 -21.04 -13.49
C VAL A 146 -4.77 -21.14 -14.70
N GLY A 147 -4.68 -22.24 -15.48
CA GLY A 147 -5.55 -22.47 -16.63
C GLY A 147 -7.03 -22.51 -16.25
N THR A 148 -7.35 -23.23 -15.19
CA THR A 148 -8.72 -23.34 -14.65
C THR A 148 -9.20 -21.98 -14.12
N TYR A 149 -8.38 -21.29 -13.35
CA TYR A 149 -8.70 -19.98 -12.79
C TYR A 149 -9.00 -18.94 -13.89
N LEU A 150 -8.10 -18.81 -14.86
CA LEU A 150 -8.25 -17.84 -15.95
C LEU A 150 -9.44 -18.16 -16.86
N LYS A 151 -9.73 -19.44 -17.10
CA LYS A 151 -10.90 -19.87 -17.87
C LYS A 151 -12.21 -19.53 -17.17
N ASN A 152 -12.28 -19.71 -15.85
CA ASN A 152 -13.48 -19.49 -15.06
C ASN A 152 -13.66 -18.02 -14.62
N ASN A 153 -12.57 -17.26 -14.54
CA ASN A 153 -12.53 -15.89 -14.03
C ASN A 153 -11.95 -14.88 -15.02
N SER A 154 -12.02 -15.17 -16.33
CA SER A 154 -11.46 -14.32 -17.39
C SER A 154 -11.91 -12.84 -17.34
N ALA A 155 -13.07 -12.56 -16.74
CA ALA A 155 -13.59 -11.22 -16.54
C ALA A 155 -13.47 -10.69 -15.10
N ARG A 156 -13.08 -11.53 -14.12
CA ARG A 156 -13.14 -11.18 -12.70
C ARG A 156 -11.95 -11.74 -11.94
N PHE A 157 -10.84 -11.03 -11.93
CA PHE A 157 -9.79 -11.32 -10.97
C PHE A 157 -10.36 -11.19 -9.55
N ALA A 158 -10.24 -12.24 -8.74
CA ALA A 158 -10.74 -12.28 -7.37
C ALA A 158 -9.68 -12.90 -6.45
N LEU A 159 -9.13 -12.10 -5.53
CA LEU A 159 -8.17 -12.58 -4.53
C LEU A 159 -8.71 -13.75 -3.69
N PRO A 160 -9.98 -13.75 -3.23
CA PRO A 160 -10.53 -14.88 -2.49
C PRO A 160 -10.46 -16.21 -3.26
N ALA A 161 -10.70 -16.21 -4.56
CA ALA A 161 -10.58 -17.42 -5.37
C ALA A 161 -9.14 -17.93 -5.47
N ILE A 162 -8.16 -17.02 -5.48
CA ILE A 162 -6.74 -17.40 -5.45
C ILE A 162 -6.37 -17.99 -4.09
N ILE A 163 -6.87 -17.41 -2.99
CA ILE A 163 -6.66 -17.96 -1.65
C ILE A 163 -7.20 -19.40 -1.55
N GLN A 164 -8.38 -19.65 -2.10
CA GLN A 164 -8.97 -20.98 -2.12
C GLN A 164 -8.18 -21.99 -2.95
N LEU A 165 -7.65 -21.57 -4.11
CA LEU A 165 -6.95 -22.45 -5.03
C LEU A 165 -5.48 -22.67 -4.68
N ALA A 166 -4.79 -21.63 -4.26
CA ALA A 166 -3.33 -21.61 -4.11
C ALA A 166 -2.86 -21.20 -2.69
N GLY A 167 -3.80 -20.89 -1.82
CA GLY A 167 -3.53 -20.50 -0.46
C GLY A 167 -3.13 -19.04 -0.28
N MET A 168 -3.07 -18.61 0.99
CA MET A 168 -2.77 -17.25 1.40
C MET A 168 -1.42 -16.75 0.89
N ALA A 169 -0.39 -17.59 0.93
CA ALA A 169 0.95 -17.20 0.50
C ALA A 169 1.00 -16.79 -0.98
N ALA A 170 0.23 -17.45 -1.86
CA ALA A 170 0.14 -17.08 -3.26
C ALA A 170 -0.55 -15.73 -3.44
N ALA A 171 -1.65 -15.50 -2.73
CA ALA A 171 -2.35 -14.22 -2.77
C ALA A 171 -1.45 -13.06 -2.29
N GLN A 172 -0.74 -13.24 -1.19
CA GLN A 172 0.20 -12.25 -0.66
C GLN A 172 1.33 -11.95 -1.65
N ARG A 173 1.89 -12.96 -2.32
CA ARG A 173 2.91 -12.76 -3.37
C ARG A 173 2.39 -11.92 -4.53
N ILE A 174 1.16 -12.18 -4.99
CA ILE A 174 0.53 -11.40 -6.06
C ILE A 174 0.36 -9.95 -5.64
N VAL A 175 -0.22 -9.71 -4.47
CA VAL A 175 -0.42 -8.36 -3.92
C VAL A 175 0.90 -7.61 -3.83
N THR A 176 1.92 -8.25 -3.27
CA THR A 176 3.25 -7.64 -3.09
C THR A 176 3.88 -7.29 -4.43
N ASN A 177 3.90 -8.22 -5.40
CA ASN A 177 4.46 -7.96 -6.72
C ASN A 177 3.76 -6.81 -7.43
N VAL A 178 2.42 -6.75 -7.35
CA VAL A 178 1.62 -5.69 -7.96
C VAL A 178 1.90 -4.34 -7.30
N VAL A 179 1.94 -4.29 -5.96
CA VAL A 179 2.19 -3.04 -5.22
C VAL A 179 3.62 -2.55 -5.43
N ILE A 180 4.62 -3.43 -5.36
CA ILE A 180 6.03 -3.06 -5.61
C ILE A 180 6.19 -2.50 -7.02
N GLY A 181 5.64 -3.18 -8.02
CA GLY A 181 5.68 -2.71 -9.39
C GLY A 181 5.04 -1.33 -9.54
N ALA A 182 3.90 -1.09 -8.89
CA ALA A 182 3.25 0.21 -8.89
C ALA A 182 4.07 1.28 -8.19
N VAL A 183 4.50 1.02 -6.96
CA VAL A 183 5.28 1.98 -6.16
C VAL A 183 6.56 2.38 -6.90
N GLY A 184 7.23 1.42 -7.55
CA GLY A 184 8.41 1.68 -8.37
C GLY A 184 8.20 2.74 -9.46
N ASN A 185 7.02 2.79 -10.04
CA ASN A 185 6.68 3.81 -11.04
C ASN A 185 6.51 5.22 -10.43
N TYR A 186 6.10 5.30 -9.17
CA TYR A 186 5.89 6.58 -8.49
C TYR A 186 7.17 7.17 -7.90
N ILE A 187 8.02 6.34 -7.29
CA ILE A 187 9.21 6.78 -6.56
C ILE A 187 10.51 6.65 -7.37
N GLY A 188 10.45 6.01 -8.52
CA GLY A 188 11.59 5.76 -9.40
C GLY A 188 12.30 4.42 -9.10
N THR A 189 13.07 3.94 -10.07
CA THR A 189 13.67 2.60 -10.05
C THR A 189 14.66 2.37 -8.91
N THR A 190 15.40 3.39 -8.50
CA THR A 190 16.39 3.28 -7.40
C THR A 190 15.70 3.06 -6.05
N ALA A 191 14.69 3.87 -5.74
CA ALA A 191 13.93 3.73 -4.50
C ALA A 191 13.07 2.45 -4.51
N ALA A 192 12.58 2.03 -5.68
CA ALA A 192 11.90 0.75 -5.83
C ALA A 192 12.82 -0.45 -5.54
N ARG A 193 14.10 -0.39 -5.93
CA ARG A 193 15.10 -1.42 -5.57
C ARG A 193 15.34 -1.48 -4.07
N SER A 194 15.49 -0.34 -3.43
CA SER A 194 15.59 -0.24 -1.96
C SER A 194 14.37 -0.87 -1.30
N MET A 195 13.16 -0.58 -1.79
CA MET A 195 11.91 -1.19 -1.33
C MET A 195 11.91 -2.72 -1.49
N VAL A 196 12.32 -3.23 -2.66
CA VAL A 196 12.39 -4.68 -2.90
C VAL A 196 13.35 -5.34 -1.92
N THR A 197 14.54 -4.78 -1.74
CA THR A 197 15.52 -5.30 -0.77
C THR A 197 14.96 -5.27 0.65
N HIS A 198 14.33 -4.18 1.03
CA HIS A 198 13.70 -4.01 2.32
C HIS A 198 12.57 -5.03 2.53
N LEU A 199 11.67 -5.17 1.57
CA LEU A 199 10.58 -6.14 1.64
C LEU A 199 11.09 -7.58 1.60
N ALA A 200 12.14 -7.89 0.84
CA ALA A 200 12.74 -9.23 0.81
C ALA A 200 13.33 -9.65 2.15
N THR A 201 13.93 -8.73 2.91
CA THR A 201 14.43 -9.00 4.25
C THR A 201 13.31 -9.17 5.28
N ARG A 202 12.21 -8.45 5.10
CA ARG A 202 11.07 -8.44 6.04
C ARG A 202 10.05 -9.55 5.76
N PHE A 203 10.01 -10.05 4.54
CA PHE A 203 9.11 -11.11 4.08
C PHE A 203 9.93 -12.25 3.47
N PRO A 204 10.62 -13.07 4.29
CA PRO A 204 11.51 -14.11 3.76
C PRO A 204 10.78 -15.10 2.85
N VAL A 205 9.50 -15.35 3.10
CA VAL A 205 8.63 -16.17 2.22
C VAL A 205 8.39 -15.48 0.87
N TRP A 206 8.47 -14.15 0.81
CA TRP A 206 8.22 -13.36 -0.40
C TRP A 206 9.51 -13.03 -1.16
N GLY A 207 10.64 -12.92 -0.45
CA GLY A 207 11.93 -12.57 -1.04
C GLY A 207 12.37 -13.50 -2.15
N GLN A 208 12.06 -14.78 -2.06
CA GLN A 208 12.34 -15.77 -3.10
C GLN A 208 11.49 -15.59 -4.36
N SER A 209 10.37 -14.88 -4.27
CA SER A 209 9.39 -14.67 -5.35
C SER A 209 9.42 -13.26 -5.94
N LEU A 210 10.20 -12.34 -5.35
CA LEU A 210 10.44 -11.00 -5.89
C LEU A 210 11.46 -11.07 -7.05
N GLY A 211 11.12 -11.85 -8.06
CA GLY A 211 11.94 -12.07 -9.24
C GLY A 211 11.73 -11.05 -10.35
N PRO A 212 12.20 -11.34 -11.56
CA PRO A 212 12.14 -10.46 -12.74
C PRO A 212 10.75 -9.91 -13.06
N ILE A 213 9.69 -10.54 -12.56
CA ILE A 213 8.29 -10.21 -12.85
C ILE A 213 7.87 -8.87 -12.25
N ALA A 214 8.31 -8.55 -11.03
CA ALA A 214 8.03 -7.23 -10.45
C ALA A 214 8.57 -6.10 -11.36
N TRP A 215 9.66 -6.36 -12.06
CA TRP A 215 10.29 -5.40 -12.98
C TRP A 215 9.61 -5.35 -14.35
N THR A 216 9.11 -6.46 -14.87
CA THR A 216 8.34 -6.47 -16.13
C THR A 216 6.99 -5.78 -15.97
N LEU A 217 6.36 -5.89 -14.81
CA LEU A 217 5.13 -5.17 -14.49
C LEU A 217 5.35 -3.64 -14.40
N THR A 218 6.55 -3.19 -13.99
CA THR A 218 6.86 -1.75 -13.95
C THR A 218 6.90 -1.10 -15.33
N GLY A 219 7.36 -1.80 -16.35
CA GLY A 219 7.47 -1.28 -17.73
C GLY A 219 6.12 -1.11 -18.44
N LEU A 220 5.09 -1.83 -18.02
CA LEU A 220 3.76 -1.82 -18.65
C LEU A 220 2.80 -0.79 -18.05
N TRP A 221 3.14 -0.25 -16.91
CA TRP A 221 2.29 0.73 -16.25
C TRP A 221 2.76 2.12 -16.61
N THR A 222 2.43 2.53 -17.85
CA THR A 222 2.58 3.92 -18.24
C THR A 222 1.95 4.80 -17.18
N ALA A 223 2.75 5.76 -16.73
CA ALA A 223 2.39 6.73 -15.72
C ALA A 223 0.98 7.27 -16.01
N TYR A 224 0.01 6.89 -15.19
CA TYR A 224 -1.20 7.67 -15.10
C TYR A 224 -0.76 9.09 -14.84
N ASP A 225 -1.27 10.00 -15.64
CA ASP A 225 -0.98 11.42 -15.57
C ASP A 225 -1.29 11.93 -14.15
N LEU A 226 -0.28 11.82 -13.30
CA LEU A 226 -0.37 12.16 -11.88
C LEU A 226 -0.17 13.66 -11.77
N GLN A 227 -1.21 14.38 -12.14
CA GLN A 227 -1.26 15.81 -11.90
C GLN A 227 -1.26 16.05 -10.38
N GLY A 228 -0.14 16.52 -9.90
CA GLY A 228 0.08 16.94 -8.53
C GLY A 228 1.23 16.22 -7.82
N PRO A 229 2.20 16.97 -7.25
CA PRO A 229 3.34 16.40 -6.53
C PRO A 229 2.93 15.59 -5.30
N ALA A 230 1.79 15.89 -4.69
CA ALA A 230 1.27 15.19 -3.53
C ALA A 230 0.93 13.72 -3.83
N MET A 231 0.25 13.43 -4.95
CA MET A 231 -0.17 12.08 -5.30
C MET A 231 1.00 11.13 -5.58
N ARG A 232 2.13 11.65 -6.04
CA ARG A 232 3.35 10.86 -6.26
C ARG A 232 3.93 10.30 -4.96
N LYS A 233 3.56 10.86 -3.81
CA LYS A 233 4.00 10.42 -2.49
C LYS A 233 2.88 9.73 -1.72
N THR A 234 1.68 10.27 -1.73
CA THR A 234 0.56 9.72 -0.96
C THR A 234 0.10 8.35 -1.47
N ILE A 235 0.11 8.12 -2.78
CA ILE A 235 -0.22 6.79 -3.34
C ILE A 235 0.76 5.72 -2.85
N PRO A 236 2.10 5.83 -3.07
CA PRO A 236 3.04 4.82 -2.60
C PRO A 236 3.03 4.66 -1.08
N ILE A 237 2.88 5.74 -0.30
CA ILE A 237 2.75 5.65 1.16
C ILE A 237 1.51 4.83 1.55
N SER A 238 0.35 5.14 1.00
CA SER A 238 -0.90 4.44 1.34
C SER A 238 -0.87 2.97 0.94
N LEU A 239 -0.31 2.64 -0.24
CA LEU A 239 -0.14 1.27 -0.69
C LEU A 239 0.87 0.50 0.20
N TYR A 240 1.96 1.14 0.59
CA TYR A 240 2.94 0.52 1.47
C TYR A 240 2.37 0.24 2.86
N LEU A 241 1.65 1.19 3.45
CA LEU A 241 0.97 1.00 4.72
C LEU A 241 -0.03 -0.16 4.67
N GLY A 242 -0.78 -0.29 3.59
CA GLY A 242 -1.68 -1.43 3.38
C GLY A 242 -0.94 -2.77 3.28
N LEU A 243 0.24 -2.82 2.63
CA LEU A 243 1.09 -4.01 2.64
C LEU A 243 1.55 -4.38 4.06
N CYS A 244 1.96 -3.40 4.86
CA CYS A 244 2.36 -3.65 6.24
C CYS A 244 1.21 -4.25 7.06
N MET A 245 -0.02 -3.76 6.87
CA MET A 245 -1.19 -4.30 7.57
C MET A 245 -1.51 -5.74 7.14
N LEU A 246 -1.44 -6.04 5.86
CA LEU A 246 -1.60 -7.41 5.35
C LEU A 246 -0.51 -8.37 5.85
N ARG A 247 0.68 -7.88 6.15
CA ARG A 247 1.74 -8.66 6.80
C ARG A 247 1.36 -9.06 8.22
N ASP A 248 0.87 -8.09 8.99
CA ASP A 248 0.74 -8.20 10.43
C ASP A 248 -0.64 -8.76 10.86
N GLY A 249 -1.67 -8.63 10.02
CA GLY A 249 -3.06 -9.00 10.35
C GLY A 249 -3.53 -10.35 9.83
N GLY A 250 -2.86 -10.92 8.80
CA GLY A 250 -3.46 -11.99 8.01
C GLY A 250 -4.73 -11.50 7.28
N TYR A 251 -5.09 -12.15 6.18
CA TYR A 251 -6.38 -11.90 5.54
C TYR A 251 -7.50 -12.40 6.44
N ASP A 252 -8.36 -11.52 6.90
CA ASP A 252 -9.62 -11.89 7.56
C ASP A 252 -10.54 -12.48 6.48
N THR A 253 -10.59 -13.83 6.41
CA THR A 253 -11.39 -14.56 5.43
C THR A 253 -12.89 -14.39 5.64
N ASP A 254 -13.30 -13.92 6.82
CA ASP A 254 -14.71 -13.73 7.18
C ASP A 254 -15.34 -12.47 6.56
N ALA A 255 -14.54 -11.54 6.04
CA ALA A 255 -15.04 -10.33 5.39
C ALA A 255 -15.43 -10.52 3.91
N ALA A 256 -15.26 -11.72 3.34
CA ALA A 256 -15.40 -11.99 1.90
C ALA A 256 -16.64 -12.80 1.50
N GLU A 257 -17.62 -13.02 2.39
CA GLU A 257 -18.91 -13.55 1.96
C GLU A 257 -19.82 -12.40 1.45
N PRO A 258 -19.97 -12.23 0.14
CA PRO A 258 -21.11 -11.47 -0.36
C PRO A 258 -22.34 -12.33 -0.05
N GLY A 259 -23.22 -11.82 0.82
CA GLY A 259 -24.45 -12.46 1.22
C GLY A 259 -25.09 -13.21 0.07
N ALA A 260 -25.24 -14.50 0.22
CA ALA A 260 -26.10 -15.32 -0.60
C ALA A 260 -27.51 -14.73 -0.48
N ALA A 261 -27.90 -13.96 -1.48
CA ALA A 261 -29.27 -13.55 -1.66
C ALA A 261 -30.09 -14.83 -1.72
N GLY A 262 -30.81 -15.12 -0.66
CA GLY A 262 -31.77 -16.18 -0.58
C GLY A 262 -32.82 -15.99 -1.68
N ASP A 263 -32.76 -16.89 -2.61
CA ASP A 263 -33.85 -17.15 -3.52
C ASP A 263 -34.89 -17.94 -2.72
N ALA A 264 -35.95 -17.30 -2.37
CA ALA A 264 -37.09 -17.94 -1.74
C ALA A 264 -38.38 -17.38 -2.31
N ARG A 265 -38.91 -18.12 -3.30
CA ARG A 265 -40.29 -18.24 -3.71
C ARG A 265 -40.93 -17.02 -4.37
#